data_85b8d3ff4b8acbda3cda10ca6eb8e1f2
#
_entry.id   85b8d3ff4b8acbda3cda10ca6eb8e1f2
#
_cell.length_a   1.000
_cell.length_b   1.000
_cell.length_c   1.000
_cell.angle_alpha   90.00
_cell.angle_beta   90.00
_cell.angle_gamma   90.00
#
_symmetry.space_group_name_H-M   'P 1'
#
loop_
_entity.id
_entity.type
_entity.pdbx_description
1 polymer ?
#
loop_
_entity_poly.entity_id
_entity_poly.type
_entity_poly.pdbx_seq_one_letter_code
_entity_poly.pdbx_strand_id
1 'polypeptide(L)'
;MLKVGFFQFNPLFGKVRANVSRVIECLSQVEADLVVLPELFTSGYQFVSRREAERLAEEIPDGYTTRRLSTLARAKRLFIVAGLPERKGSGLYNSAVLIGPEGFIDVYRKAHLFYEEKLWFSPGNSYLKVWDIGLARIGMMICFDWFFPEVMRVLSLKGADIICHPANLVLPHGPNAMVTRCLENRVFAITADRIGYEERGGKERLAFIGTSQVVSPSGEVLYRASTDKEELKILEIDPREARKKAVNRHNDLFKDRRIDLYAELVNPHPAKPQRRFTKARKRSSPLPRS
;
A
#
# COMPACT_ATOMS: atom_id res chain seq x y z
N MET A 1 -22.44 -4.87 7.12
CA MET A 1 -21.36 -3.94 7.46
C MET A 1 -20.12 -4.76 7.78
N LEU A 2 -18.96 -4.24 7.55
CA LEU A 2 -17.65 -4.87 7.80
C LEU A 2 -16.85 -3.97 8.74
N LYS A 3 -16.34 -4.48 9.84
CA LYS A 3 -15.51 -3.78 10.81
C LYS A 3 -14.05 -3.82 10.34
N VAL A 4 -13.55 -2.69 9.85
CA VAL A 4 -12.18 -2.59 9.30
C VAL A 4 -11.37 -1.55 10.04
N GLY A 5 -10.06 -1.69 10.07
CA GLY A 5 -9.22 -0.68 10.68
C GLY A 5 -7.73 -0.87 10.50
N PHE A 6 -6.99 -0.10 11.25
CA PHE A 6 -5.54 -0.10 11.27
C PHE A 6 -5.01 0.05 12.70
N PHE A 7 -3.76 -0.34 12.89
CA PHE A 7 -3.01 -0.02 14.09
C PHE A 7 -1.78 0.80 13.73
N GLN A 8 -1.80 2.09 14.05
CA GLN A 8 -0.69 3.02 13.94
C GLN A 8 0.12 2.99 15.23
N PHE A 9 1.43 2.71 15.15
CA PHE A 9 2.30 2.72 16.32
C PHE A 9 3.76 2.96 15.92
N ASN A 10 4.66 3.06 16.88
CA ASN A 10 6.10 3.19 16.65
C ASN A 10 6.81 1.84 16.89
N PRO A 11 7.10 1.04 15.86
CA PRO A 11 7.87 -0.18 16.01
C PRO A 11 9.28 0.09 16.49
N LEU A 12 9.73 -0.69 17.44
CA LEU A 12 11.12 -0.60 17.95
C LEU A 12 12.05 -1.37 17.00
N PHE A 13 13.06 -0.69 16.45
CA PHE A 13 13.97 -1.33 15.49
C PHE A 13 14.64 -2.57 16.07
N GLY A 14 14.59 -3.69 15.31
CA GLY A 14 15.20 -4.96 15.66
C GLY A 14 14.55 -5.73 16.80
N LYS A 15 13.48 -5.21 17.41
CA LYS A 15 12.77 -5.82 18.53
C LYS A 15 11.53 -6.63 18.10
N VAL A 16 11.74 -7.56 17.17
CA VAL A 16 10.67 -8.36 16.52
C VAL A 16 9.65 -8.88 17.52
N ARG A 17 10.11 -9.57 18.59
CA ARG A 17 9.20 -10.17 19.58
C ARG A 17 8.36 -9.12 20.33
N ALA A 18 8.98 -8.00 20.71
CA ALA A 18 8.28 -6.91 21.40
C ALA A 18 7.24 -6.26 20.51
N ASN A 19 7.57 -5.98 19.24
CA ASN A 19 6.64 -5.40 18.27
C ASN A 19 5.45 -6.33 18.02
N VAL A 20 5.69 -7.62 17.82
CA VAL A 20 4.62 -8.62 17.62
C VAL A 20 3.76 -8.75 18.87
N SER A 21 4.33 -8.78 20.07
CA SER A 21 3.59 -8.85 21.33
C SER A 21 2.70 -7.62 21.53
N ARG A 22 3.20 -6.42 21.21
CA ARG A 22 2.42 -5.18 21.27
C ARG A 22 1.20 -5.23 20.35
N VAL A 23 1.38 -5.69 19.11
CA VAL A 23 0.28 -5.86 18.16
C VAL A 23 -0.75 -6.85 18.70
N ILE A 24 -0.32 -8.01 19.20
CA ILE A 24 -1.22 -9.04 19.74
C ILE A 24 -2.00 -8.50 20.93
N GLU A 25 -1.34 -7.81 21.86
CA GLU A 25 -1.98 -7.18 23.01
C GLU A 25 -3.10 -6.23 22.58
N CYS A 26 -2.80 -5.29 21.68
CA CYS A 26 -3.76 -4.31 21.19
C CYS A 26 -4.93 -4.95 20.43
N LEU A 27 -4.65 -5.84 19.48
CA LEU A 27 -5.70 -6.46 18.66
C LEU A 27 -6.56 -7.46 19.46
N SER A 28 -6.06 -8.01 20.57
CA SER A 28 -6.84 -8.87 21.46
C SER A 28 -8.02 -8.13 22.11
N GLN A 29 -7.92 -6.81 22.26
CA GLN A 29 -8.90 -5.97 22.97
C GLN A 29 -10.03 -5.46 22.08
N VAL A 30 -9.98 -5.68 20.75
CA VAL A 30 -10.95 -5.12 19.80
C VAL A 30 -11.69 -6.20 19.04
N GLU A 31 -12.89 -5.84 18.57
CA GLU A 31 -13.67 -6.62 17.63
C GLU A 31 -13.53 -6.01 16.23
N ALA A 32 -12.98 -6.78 15.30
CA ALA A 32 -12.78 -6.34 13.92
C ALA A 32 -12.82 -7.55 12.98
N ASP A 33 -13.18 -7.31 11.73
CA ASP A 33 -13.15 -8.32 10.66
C ASP A 33 -11.84 -8.26 9.86
N LEU A 34 -11.27 -7.03 9.67
CA LEU A 34 -10.02 -6.82 8.93
C LEU A 34 -9.20 -5.70 9.57
N VAL A 35 -7.93 -5.98 9.89
CA VAL A 35 -6.99 -4.95 10.38
C VAL A 35 -5.73 -4.95 9.54
N VAL A 36 -5.25 -3.75 9.21
CA VAL A 36 -3.98 -3.51 8.51
C VAL A 36 -2.94 -3.01 9.50
N LEU A 37 -1.74 -3.57 9.45
CA LEU A 37 -0.57 -3.19 10.24
C LEU A 37 0.46 -2.49 9.35
N PRO A 38 1.38 -1.67 9.92
CA PRO A 38 2.38 -0.95 9.14
C PRO A 38 3.33 -1.86 8.36
N GLU A 39 3.99 -1.28 7.38
CA GLU A 39 5.11 -1.86 6.65
C GLU A 39 6.27 -2.17 7.61
N LEU A 40 6.92 -3.34 7.44
CA LEU A 40 8.08 -3.77 8.23
C LEU A 40 7.89 -3.58 9.76
N PHE A 41 6.66 -3.71 10.25
CA PHE A 41 6.33 -3.42 11.65
C PHE A 41 7.13 -4.29 12.64
N THR A 42 7.61 -5.44 12.19
CA THR A 42 8.37 -6.36 13.05
C THR A 42 9.79 -5.90 13.29
N SER A 43 10.44 -5.34 12.25
CA SER A 43 11.88 -5.05 12.23
C SER A 43 12.25 -3.59 12.44
N GLY A 44 11.36 -2.64 12.09
CA GLY A 44 11.72 -1.27 11.77
C GLY A 44 12.19 -1.15 10.32
N TYR A 45 12.62 0.05 9.91
CA TYR A 45 12.78 0.42 8.51
C TYR A 45 14.22 0.74 8.09
N GLN A 46 14.97 1.50 8.91
CA GLN A 46 16.28 2.03 8.53
C GLN A 46 17.42 1.02 8.77
N PHE A 47 17.54 0.05 7.90
CA PHE A 47 18.63 -0.93 7.93
C PHE A 47 19.98 -0.25 7.60
N VAL A 48 21.05 -0.74 8.22
CA VAL A 48 22.43 -0.28 7.99
C VAL A 48 23.24 -1.25 7.13
N SER A 49 22.74 -2.45 6.89
CA SER A 49 23.37 -3.44 6.03
C SER A 49 22.38 -4.52 5.58
N ARG A 50 22.68 -5.17 4.45
CA ARG A 50 21.92 -6.34 3.98
C ARG A 50 21.93 -7.47 5.03
N ARG A 51 23.07 -7.71 5.72
CA ARG A 51 23.17 -8.71 6.79
C ARG A 51 22.22 -8.44 7.95
N GLU A 52 21.97 -7.17 8.25
CA GLU A 52 20.99 -6.79 9.29
C GLU A 52 19.56 -7.10 8.84
N ALA A 53 19.21 -6.80 7.59
CA ALA A 53 17.92 -7.16 7.01
C ALA A 53 17.72 -8.68 6.99
N GLU A 54 18.74 -9.45 6.59
CA GLU A 54 18.72 -10.92 6.60
C GLU A 54 18.44 -11.51 7.98
N ARG A 55 19.07 -10.95 9.02
CA ARG A 55 18.90 -11.42 10.41
C ARG A 55 17.49 -11.16 10.94
N LEU A 56 16.82 -10.10 10.46
CA LEU A 56 15.49 -9.70 10.91
C LEU A 56 14.37 -10.24 10.01
N ALA A 57 14.73 -10.80 8.85
CA ALA A 57 13.78 -11.39 7.92
C ALA A 57 13.33 -12.77 8.37
N GLU A 58 12.06 -13.08 8.13
CA GLU A 58 11.45 -14.37 8.44
C GLU A 58 11.09 -15.13 7.17
N GLU A 59 11.08 -16.47 7.27
CA GLU A 59 10.49 -17.32 6.24
C GLU A 59 8.97 -17.33 6.39
N ILE A 60 8.27 -17.18 5.29
CA ILE A 60 6.81 -17.18 5.25
C ILE A 60 6.35 -18.50 4.60
N PRO A 61 5.40 -19.22 5.22
CA PRO A 61 4.56 -18.81 6.38
C PRO A 61 5.12 -19.20 7.77
N ASP A 62 6.25 -19.91 7.84
CA ASP A 62 6.69 -20.62 9.02
C ASP A 62 7.43 -19.77 10.06
N GLY A 63 7.61 -18.47 9.77
CA GLY A 63 8.25 -17.51 10.66
C GLY A 63 7.48 -17.25 11.96
N TYR A 64 8.17 -16.70 12.94
CA TYR A 64 7.61 -16.39 14.25
C TYR A 64 6.38 -15.47 14.16
N THR A 65 6.48 -14.40 13.38
CA THR A 65 5.41 -13.40 13.25
C THR A 65 4.16 -14.00 12.65
N THR A 66 4.29 -14.69 11.50
CA THR A 66 3.14 -15.28 10.79
C THR A 66 2.42 -16.30 11.68
N ARG A 67 3.16 -17.16 12.39
CA ARG A 67 2.55 -18.12 13.33
C ARG A 67 1.82 -17.43 14.49
N ARG A 68 2.41 -16.39 15.09
CA ARG A 68 1.79 -15.68 16.20
C ARG A 68 0.53 -14.93 15.77
N LEU A 69 0.56 -14.26 14.61
CA LEU A 69 -0.61 -13.58 14.06
C LEU A 69 -1.69 -14.57 13.62
N SER A 70 -1.33 -15.74 13.08
CA SER A 70 -2.30 -16.81 12.74
C SER A 70 -3.03 -17.33 13.98
N THR A 71 -2.34 -17.46 15.11
CA THR A 71 -2.97 -17.83 16.38
C THR A 71 -4.00 -16.78 16.81
N LEU A 72 -3.65 -15.50 16.74
CA LEU A 72 -4.56 -14.39 17.06
C LEU A 72 -5.74 -14.33 16.09
N ALA A 73 -5.46 -14.41 14.78
CA ALA A 73 -6.48 -14.37 13.73
C ALA A 73 -7.55 -15.46 13.91
N ARG A 74 -7.12 -16.68 14.25
CA ARG A 74 -8.02 -17.79 14.57
C ARG A 74 -8.86 -17.51 15.81
N ALA A 75 -8.23 -17.07 16.89
CA ALA A 75 -8.92 -16.81 18.17
C ALA A 75 -9.96 -15.68 18.05
N LYS A 76 -9.67 -14.65 17.25
CA LYS A 76 -10.53 -13.48 17.07
C LYS A 76 -11.41 -13.54 15.82
N ARG A 77 -11.28 -14.57 14.96
CA ARG A 77 -11.92 -14.67 13.63
C ARG A 77 -11.63 -13.46 12.75
N LEU A 78 -10.39 -12.98 12.80
CA LEU A 78 -9.92 -11.72 12.25
C LEU A 78 -9.05 -11.95 11.01
N PHE A 79 -9.22 -11.14 9.96
CA PHE A 79 -8.24 -11.02 8.88
C PHE A 79 -7.21 -9.95 9.22
N ILE A 80 -5.93 -10.25 8.98
CA ILE A 80 -4.81 -9.34 9.25
C ILE A 80 -3.97 -9.21 7.99
N VAL A 81 -3.69 -7.97 7.59
CA VAL A 81 -2.64 -7.65 6.62
C VAL A 81 -1.48 -6.99 7.35
N ALA A 82 -0.28 -7.57 7.25
CA ALA A 82 0.86 -7.17 8.07
C ALA A 82 2.16 -7.10 7.28
N GLY A 83 2.90 -5.97 7.37
CA GLY A 83 4.17 -5.76 6.67
C GLY A 83 5.36 -6.29 7.45
N LEU A 84 6.22 -7.14 6.84
CA LEU A 84 7.42 -7.68 7.47
C LEU A 84 8.52 -7.98 6.43
N PRO A 85 9.81 -8.05 6.85
CA PRO A 85 10.86 -8.51 5.96
C PRO A 85 10.78 -10.02 5.79
N GLU A 86 10.74 -10.46 4.52
CA GLU A 86 10.66 -11.86 4.13
C GLU A 86 12.03 -12.36 3.64
N ARG A 87 12.40 -13.56 4.06
CA ARG A 87 13.47 -14.34 3.44
C ARG A 87 12.87 -15.53 2.68
N LYS A 88 13.25 -15.68 1.40
CA LYS A 88 12.89 -16.85 0.60
C LYS A 88 14.08 -17.32 -0.21
N GLY A 89 14.68 -18.43 0.18
CA GLY A 89 15.96 -18.88 -0.35
C GLY A 89 17.04 -17.82 -0.12
N SER A 90 17.72 -17.37 -1.17
CA SER A 90 18.71 -16.28 -1.11
C SER A 90 18.10 -14.87 -1.25
N GLY A 91 16.79 -14.77 -1.52
CA GLY A 91 16.08 -13.51 -1.72
C GLY A 91 15.59 -12.91 -0.42
N LEU A 92 15.65 -11.56 -0.33
CA LEU A 92 15.02 -10.77 0.72
C LEU A 92 13.97 -9.87 0.10
N TYR A 93 12.82 -9.75 0.74
CA TYR A 93 11.70 -8.97 0.24
C TYR A 93 11.07 -8.14 1.36
N ASN A 94 10.57 -6.97 0.98
CA ASN A 94 9.64 -6.20 1.79
C ASN A 94 8.25 -6.73 1.45
N SER A 95 7.58 -7.40 2.39
CA SER A 95 6.40 -8.20 2.12
C SER A 95 5.24 -7.84 3.03
N ALA A 96 4.02 -8.03 2.53
CA ALA A 96 2.79 -7.99 3.31
C ALA A 96 2.13 -9.37 3.28
N VAL A 97 1.87 -9.94 4.45
CA VAL A 97 1.15 -11.21 4.60
C VAL A 97 -0.33 -10.96 4.80
N LEU A 98 -1.15 -11.81 4.19
CA LEU A 98 -2.57 -11.93 4.48
C LEU A 98 -2.80 -13.17 5.33
N ILE A 99 -3.38 -12.98 6.49
CA ILE A 99 -3.70 -14.02 7.46
C ILE A 99 -5.20 -13.93 7.76
N GLY A 100 -5.86 -15.05 7.85
CA GLY A 100 -7.28 -15.15 8.19
C GLY A 100 -7.56 -16.12 9.34
N PRO A 101 -8.84 -16.36 9.65
CA PRO A 101 -9.25 -17.27 10.72
C PRO A 101 -8.70 -18.70 10.59
N GLU A 102 -8.43 -19.16 9.37
CA GLU A 102 -7.85 -20.48 9.10
C GLU A 102 -6.31 -20.47 9.08
N GLY A 103 -5.67 -19.31 9.22
CA GLY A 103 -4.23 -19.13 9.21
C GLY A 103 -3.72 -18.30 8.04
N PHE A 104 -2.48 -18.56 7.61
CA PHE A 104 -1.85 -17.88 6.48
C PHE A 104 -2.60 -18.16 5.16
N ILE A 105 -2.85 -17.07 4.38
CA ILE A 105 -3.53 -17.16 3.09
C ILE A 105 -2.55 -16.94 1.95
N ASP A 106 -1.85 -15.80 1.93
CA ASP A 106 -0.90 -15.46 0.85
C ASP A 106 0.05 -14.33 1.28
N VAL A 107 1.00 -14.01 0.39
CA VAL A 107 1.98 -12.94 0.58
C VAL A 107 2.08 -12.07 -0.68
N TYR A 108 2.11 -10.75 -0.49
CA TYR A 108 2.46 -9.77 -1.50
C TYR A 108 3.86 -9.23 -1.23
N ARG A 109 4.74 -9.22 -2.23
CA ARG A 109 6.07 -8.61 -2.18
C ARG A 109 6.02 -7.25 -2.85
N LYS A 110 6.53 -6.22 -2.18
CA LYS A 110 6.55 -4.84 -2.67
C LYS A 110 7.13 -4.75 -4.08
N ALA A 111 6.34 -4.24 -5.01
CA ALA A 111 6.75 -4.12 -6.41
C ALA A 111 7.74 -2.95 -6.60
N HIS A 112 7.49 -1.82 -5.93
CA HIS A 112 8.26 -0.59 -6.11
C HIS A 112 9.02 -0.25 -4.83
N LEU A 113 10.31 -0.59 -4.83
CA LEU A 113 11.20 -0.32 -3.69
C LEU A 113 11.55 1.17 -3.62
N PHE A 114 11.49 1.73 -2.41
CA PHE A 114 11.80 3.13 -2.15
C PHE A 114 13.23 3.30 -1.61
N TYR A 115 13.96 4.27 -2.19
CA TYR A 115 15.27 4.72 -1.73
C TYR A 115 16.25 3.56 -1.44
N GLU A 116 16.74 3.44 -0.19
CA GLU A 116 17.70 2.41 0.22
C GLU A 116 17.13 0.99 0.32
N GLU A 117 15.81 0.82 0.25
CA GLU A 117 15.24 -0.53 0.15
C GLU A 117 15.85 -1.33 -1.00
N LYS A 118 16.24 -0.65 -2.09
CA LYS A 118 16.91 -1.24 -3.26
C LYS A 118 18.28 -1.86 -2.94
N LEU A 119 18.90 -1.50 -1.80
CA LEU A 119 20.18 -2.05 -1.35
C LEU A 119 19.98 -3.37 -0.57
N TRP A 120 18.81 -3.54 0.03
CA TRP A 120 18.51 -4.64 0.95
C TRP A 120 17.58 -5.67 0.35
N PHE A 121 16.52 -5.23 -0.30
CA PHE A 121 15.44 -6.06 -0.80
C PHE A 121 15.47 -6.19 -2.32
N SER A 122 14.92 -7.30 -2.80
CA SER A 122 14.59 -7.48 -4.21
C SER A 122 13.16 -7.00 -4.48
N PRO A 123 12.88 -6.42 -5.65
CA PRO A 123 11.51 -6.10 -6.02
C PRO A 123 10.67 -7.37 -6.13
N GLY A 124 9.39 -7.24 -5.78
CA GLY A 124 8.43 -8.32 -5.96
C GLY A 124 8.27 -8.67 -7.45
N ASN A 125 8.18 -9.97 -7.72
CA ASN A 125 8.00 -10.51 -9.08
C ASN A 125 6.65 -11.23 -9.25
N SER A 126 5.74 -11.07 -8.29
CA SER A 126 4.42 -11.66 -8.33
C SER A 126 3.40 -10.71 -8.96
N TYR A 127 2.39 -11.29 -9.63
CA TYR A 127 1.26 -10.51 -10.12
C TYR A 127 0.51 -9.85 -8.96
N LEU A 128 0.00 -8.64 -9.21
CA LEU A 128 -0.96 -8.00 -8.33
C LEU A 128 -2.21 -8.90 -8.22
N LYS A 129 -2.56 -9.31 -7.02
CA LYS A 129 -3.64 -10.26 -6.74
C LYS A 129 -4.75 -9.60 -5.93
N VAL A 130 -5.94 -10.18 -6.04
CA VAL A 130 -7.10 -9.86 -5.20
C VAL A 130 -7.55 -11.16 -4.56
N TRP A 131 -7.83 -11.12 -3.27
CA TRP A 131 -8.27 -12.26 -2.47
C TRP A 131 -9.70 -12.04 -2.01
N ASP A 132 -10.53 -13.04 -2.20
CA ASP A 132 -11.87 -13.07 -1.63
C ASP A 132 -11.79 -13.60 -0.20
N ILE A 133 -12.17 -12.78 0.76
CA ILE A 133 -12.20 -13.13 2.18
C ILE A 133 -13.63 -13.49 2.66
N GLY A 134 -14.55 -13.74 1.71
CA GLY A 134 -15.97 -14.04 1.99
C GLY A 134 -16.82 -12.80 2.27
N LEU A 135 -16.27 -11.81 2.94
CA LEU A 135 -16.95 -10.56 3.31
C LEU A 135 -16.70 -9.44 2.29
N ALA A 136 -15.49 -9.43 1.72
CA ALA A 136 -15.03 -8.46 0.73
C ALA A 136 -13.90 -9.07 -0.12
N ARG A 137 -13.59 -8.42 -1.23
CA ARG A 137 -12.40 -8.71 -2.04
C ARG A 137 -11.33 -7.68 -1.73
N ILE A 138 -10.17 -8.12 -1.26
CA ILE A 138 -9.09 -7.24 -0.87
C ILE A 138 -7.91 -7.32 -1.83
N GLY A 139 -7.26 -6.18 -2.08
CA GLY A 139 -5.95 -6.06 -2.71
C GLY A 139 -4.91 -5.59 -1.71
N MET A 140 -3.65 -5.94 -1.93
CA MET A 140 -2.53 -5.45 -1.11
C MET A 140 -1.57 -4.62 -1.96
N MET A 141 -1.06 -3.53 -1.38
CA MET A 141 0.05 -2.72 -1.87
C MET A 141 0.86 -2.24 -0.67
N ILE A 142 2.13 -1.90 -0.86
CA ILE A 142 3.00 -1.50 0.25
C ILE A 142 3.59 -0.12 -0.02
N CYS A 143 3.37 0.82 0.91
CA CYS A 143 4.03 2.13 1.00
C CYS A 143 4.18 2.79 -0.39
N PHE A 144 5.40 2.91 -0.92
CA PHE A 144 5.72 3.60 -2.17
C PHE A 144 4.98 3.12 -3.42
N ASP A 145 4.32 1.95 -3.38
CA ASP A 145 3.41 1.52 -4.45
C ASP A 145 2.29 2.54 -4.71
N TRP A 146 1.95 3.40 -3.72
CA TRP A 146 0.96 4.47 -3.87
C TRP A 146 1.33 5.48 -4.96
N PHE A 147 2.63 5.65 -5.24
CA PHE A 147 3.11 6.60 -6.25
C PHE A 147 2.76 6.16 -7.67
N PHE A 148 2.51 4.88 -7.87
CA PHE A 148 2.20 4.25 -9.15
C PHE A 148 0.69 4.00 -9.27
N PRO A 149 -0.07 4.87 -10.00
CA PRO A 149 -1.51 4.73 -10.15
C PRO A 149 -1.92 3.39 -10.77
N GLU A 150 -1.04 2.77 -11.54
CA GLU A 150 -1.24 1.48 -12.18
C GLU A 150 -1.50 0.36 -11.17
N VAL A 151 -0.83 0.38 -10.01
CA VAL A 151 -1.02 -0.63 -8.95
C VAL A 151 -2.47 -0.66 -8.50
N MET A 152 -2.97 0.50 -8.09
CA MET A 152 -4.34 0.63 -7.60
C MET A 152 -5.37 0.32 -8.70
N ARG A 153 -5.10 0.79 -9.94
CA ARG A 153 -5.95 0.53 -11.10
C ARG A 153 -6.04 -0.96 -11.42
N VAL A 154 -4.93 -1.68 -11.44
CA VAL A 154 -4.91 -3.12 -11.71
C VAL A 154 -5.67 -3.89 -10.63
N LEU A 155 -5.43 -3.59 -9.34
CA LEU A 155 -6.15 -4.23 -8.24
C LEU A 155 -7.66 -3.99 -8.34
N SER A 156 -8.06 -2.75 -8.63
CA SER A 156 -9.46 -2.38 -8.79
C SER A 156 -10.13 -3.05 -9.99
N LEU A 157 -9.43 -3.14 -11.14
CA LEU A 157 -9.91 -3.87 -12.33
C LEU A 157 -10.06 -5.37 -12.08
N LYS A 158 -9.24 -5.94 -11.19
CA LYS A 158 -9.37 -7.32 -10.71
C LYS A 158 -10.51 -7.49 -9.69
N GLY A 159 -11.19 -6.40 -9.35
CA GLY A 159 -12.40 -6.40 -8.55
C GLY A 159 -12.15 -6.26 -7.05
N ALA A 160 -11.04 -5.66 -6.61
CA ALA A 160 -10.86 -5.31 -5.21
C ALA A 160 -11.98 -4.35 -4.76
N ASP A 161 -12.53 -4.63 -3.59
CA ASP A 161 -13.43 -3.74 -2.86
C ASP A 161 -12.62 -2.84 -1.90
N ILE A 162 -11.57 -3.41 -1.29
CA ILE A 162 -10.71 -2.74 -0.29
C ILE A 162 -9.25 -2.93 -0.66
N ILE A 163 -8.47 -1.86 -0.55
CA ILE A 163 -7.01 -1.91 -0.67
C ILE A 163 -6.37 -1.79 0.72
N CYS A 164 -5.64 -2.82 1.12
CA CYS A 164 -4.84 -2.83 2.34
C CYS A 164 -3.45 -2.29 2.02
N HIS A 165 -3.06 -1.22 2.72
CA HIS A 165 -1.84 -0.46 2.43
C HIS A 165 -0.95 -0.31 3.68
N PRO A 166 -0.17 -1.34 4.06
CA PRO A 166 0.94 -1.20 5.00
C PRO A 166 1.94 -0.14 4.52
N ALA A 167 2.33 0.79 5.39
CA ALA A 167 3.19 1.91 4.99
C ALA A 167 4.16 2.36 6.09
N ASN A 168 5.25 3.01 5.64
CA ASN A 168 6.22 3.77 6.42
C ASN A 168 6.45 5.08 5.68
N LEU A 169 5.42 5.94 5.65
CA LEU A 169 5.44 7.17 4.88
C LEU A 169 6.36 8.21 5.51
N VAL A 170 7.26 8.74 4.69
CA VAL A 170 8.14 9.87 5.03
C VAL A 170 7.84 11.10 4.16
N LEU A 171 7.11 10.92 3.07
CA LEU A 171 6.70 11.99 2.15
C LEU A 171 5.27 12.43 2.49
N PRO A 172 4.99 13.74 2.62
CA PRO A 172 3.70 14.25 3.09
C PRO A 172 2.55 14.04 2.11
N HIS A 173 2.84 13.64 0.88
CA HIS A 173 1.86 13.54 -0.21
C HIS A 173 1.04 12.26 -0.19
N GLY A 174 1.57 11.18 0.41
CA GLY A 174 0.96 9.84 0.39
C GLY A 174 -0.51 9.81 0.84
N PRO A 175 -0.86 10.37 2.00
CA PRO A 175 -2.24 10.35 2.48
C PRO A 175 -3.24 11.01 1.53
N ASN A 176 -2.90 12.17 0.96
CA ASN A 176 -3.78 12.88 0.01
C ASN A 176 -3.81 12.18 -1.36
N ALA A 177 -2.71 11.62 -1.81
CA ALA A 177 -2.68 10.81 -3.04
C ALA A 177 -3.62 9.62 -2.93
N MET A 178 -3.67 8.93 -1.77
CA MET A 178 -4.57 7.81 -1.55
C MET A 178 -6.06 8.20 -1.62
N VAL A 179 -6.42 9.43 -1.28
CA VAL A 179 -7.78 9.97 -1.49
C VAL A 179 -8.14 9.95 -2.99
N THR A 180 -7.25 10.49 -3.83
CA THR A 180 -7.43 10.47 -5.29
C THR A 180 -7.46 9.03 -5.83
N ARG A 181 -6.57 8.15 -5.34
CA ARG A 181 -6.55 6.73 -5.73
C ARG A 181 -7.87 6.02 -5.43
N CYS A 182 -8.48 6.29 -4.27
CA CYS A 182 -9.79 5.73 -3.92
C CYS A 182 -10.89 6.25 -4.85
N LEU A 183 -10.93 7.56 -5.07
CA LEU A 183 -11.93 8.21 -5.91
C LEU A 183 -11.91 7.70 -7.35
N GLU A 184 -10.74 7.69 -8.01
CA GLU A 184 -10.58 7.32 -9.42
C GLU A 184 -10.75 5.81 -9.68
N ASN A 185 -10.65 4.97 -8.65
CA ASN A 185 -10.79 3.52 -8.71
C ASN A 185 -12.07 2.99 -8.06
N ARG A 186 -12.82 3.84 -7.37
CA ARG A 186 -14.02 3.47 -6.63
C ARG A 186 -13.76 2.27 -5.71
N VAL A 187 -12.79 2.40 -4.81
CA VAL A 187 -12.44 1.38 -3.81
C VAL A 187 -12.22 2.03 -2.45
N PHE A 188 -12.40 1.26 -1.38
CA PHE A 188 -11.88 1.66 -0.08
C PHE A 188 -10.37 1.48 -0.02
N ALA A 189 -9.69 2.27 0.79
CA ALA A 189 -8.32 2.01 1.19
C ALA A 189 -8.14 2.15 2.70
N ILE A 190 -7.38 1.23 3.28
CA ILE A 190 -6.95 1.24 4.67
C ILE A 190 -5.44 1.39 4.66
N THR A 191 -4.94 2.58 4.95
CA THR A 191 -3.51 2.84 5.11
C THR A 191 -3.14 2.71 6.59
N ALA A 192 -2.24 1.80 6.90
CA ALA A 192 -1.62 1.68 8.21
C ALA A 192 -0.19 2.20 8.12
N ASP A 193 0.05 3.39 8.62
CA ASP A 193 1.36 4.00 8.69
C ASP A 193 1.93 3.87 10.11
N ARG A 194 3.24 4.04 10.25
CA ARG A 194 3.89 4.14 11.54
C ARG A 194 4.12 5.59 11.93
N ILE A 195 4.36 5.81 13.22
CA ILE A 195 4.83 7.08 13.79
C ILE A 195 6.29 6.99 14.24
N GLY A 196 6.81 8.08 14.76
CA GLY A 196 8.15 8.18 15.33
C GLY A 196 9.23 8.45 14.30
N TYR A 197 10.45 8.08 14.62
CA TYR A 197 11.58 8.27 13.72
C TYR A 197 12.62 7.17 13.92
N GLU A 198 13.49 7.01 12.95
CA GLU A 198 14.73 6.22 13.06
C GLU A 198 15.93 7.06 12.62
N GLU A 199 17.03 6.94 13.35
CA GLU A 199 18.32 7.58 13.06
C GLU A 199 19.41 6.60 13.43
N ARG A 200 19.95 5.90 12.43
CA ARG A 200 20.81 4.74 12.66
C ARG A 200 22.01 4.71 11.73
N GLY A 201 23.15 4.19 12.22
CA GLY A 201 24.34 3.98 11.41
C GLY A 201 24.95 5.25 10.81
N GLY A 202 24.78 6.41 11.45
CA GLY A 202 25.26 7.70 10.96
C GLY A 202 24.47 8.25 9.77
N LYS A 203 23.27 7.68 9.49
CA LYS A 203 22.38 8.16 8.44
C LYS A 203 21.50 9.31 8.93
N GLU A 204 20.94 10.04 7.98
CA GLU A 204 19.95 11.07 8.28
C GLU A 204 18.72 10.49 8.98
N ARG A 205 18.14 11.31 9.85
CA ARG A 205 16.92 10.98 10.57
C ARG A 205 15.75 10.82 9.60
N LEU A 206 15.12 9.67 9.62
CA LEU A 206 13.85 9.40 8.93
C LEU A 206 12.71 9.59 9.92
N ALA A 207 11.88 10.63 9.71
CA ALA A 207 10.68 10.86 10.48
C ALA A 207 9.46 10.32 9.70
N PHE A 208 8.66 9.49 10.36
CA PHE A 208 7.45 8.90 9.80
C PHE A 208 6.24 9.76 10.14
N ILE A 209 5.36 9.96 9.17
CA ILE A 209 4.33 11.00 9.26
C ILE A 209 3.04 10.55 9.97
N GLY A 210 2.90 9.27 10.32
CA GLY A 210 1.66 8.75 10.86
C GLY A 210 0.51 8.94 9.88
N THR A 211 -0.57 9.56 10.33
CA THR A 211 -1.73 9.87 9.45
C THR A 211 -2.35 8.64 8.79
N SER A 212 -2.27 7.48 9.45
CA SER A 212 -3.02 6.29 9.02
C SER A 212 -4.46 6.65 8.76
N GLN A 213 -5.09 6.05 7.74
CA GLN A 213 -6.41 6.49 7.35
C GLN A 213 -7.25 5.39 6.72
N VAL A 214 -8.57 5.61 6.77
CA VAL A 214 -9.55 4.87 5.97
C VAL A 214 -10.23 5.85 5.03
N VAL A 215 -10.21 5.55 3.73
CA VAL A 215 -10.78 6.39 2.67
C VAL A 215 -11.85 5.60 1.93
N SER A 216 -12.99 6.25 1.65
CA SER A 216 -14.13 5.67 0.95
C SER A 216 -13.97 5.67 -0.58
N PRO A 217 -14.81 4.93 -1.33
CA PRO A 217 -14.84 4.96 -2.80
C PRO A 217 -15.21 6.31 -3.40
N SER A 218 -15.78 7.21 -2.61
CA SER A 218 -16.09 8.60 -3.03
C SER A 218 -14.92 9.57 -2.78
N GLY A 219 -13.81 9.10 -2.21
CA GLY A 219 -12.67 9.95 -1.83
C GLY A 219 -12.88 10.67 -0.50
N GLU A 220 -13.87 10.29 0.29
CA GLU A 220 -14.07 10.82 1.63
C GLU A 220 -13.09 10.16 2.60
N VAL A 221 -12.43 10.96 3.43
CA VAL A 221 -11.59 10.48 4.52
C VAL A 221 -12.51 10.15 5.71
N LEU A 222 -12.87 8.87 5.85
CA LEU A 222 -13.73 8.41 6.94
C LEU A 222 -13.06 8.56 8.32
N TYR A 223 -11.75 8.38 8.34
CA TYR A 223 -10.91 8.67 9.49
C TYR A 223 -9.46 8.89 9.07
N ARG A 224 -8.78 9.81 9.73
CA ARG A 224 -7.32 10.00 9.64
C ARG A 224 -6.76 10.17 11.04
N ALA A 225 -5.77 9.36 11.38
CA ALA A 225 -5.08 9.41 12.66
C ALA A 225 -4.17 10.65 12.77
N SER A 226 -3.73 10.93 13.99
CA SER A 226 -2.73 11.96 14.29
C SER A 226 -1.37 11.62 13.66
N THR A 227 -0.47 12.59 13.68
CA THR A 227 0.89 12.44 13.14
C THR A 227 1.85 11.74 14.10
N ASP A 228 1.52 11.67 15.39
CA ASP A 228 2.48 11.37 16.46
C ASP A 228 1.94 10.45 17.58
N LYS A 229 0.66 10.08 17.55
CA LYS A 229 0.06 9.23 18.58
C LYS A 229 -0.12 7.80 18.10
N GLU A 230 0.03 6.86 19.01
CA GLU A 230 -0.38 5.48 18.78
C GLU A 230 -1.91 5.40 18.76
N GLU A 231 -2.46 4.82 17.70
CA GLU A 231 -3.91 4.73 17.51
C GLU A 231 -4.31 3.38 16.89
N LEU A 232 -5.21 2.68 17.54
CA LEU A 232 -5.95 1.55 16.99
C LEU A 232 -7.37 2.03 16.66
N LYS A 233 -7.71 2.10 15.37
CA LYS A 233 -9.01 2.59 14.92
C LYS A 233 -9.75 1.52 14.13
N ILE A 234 -11.00 1.28 14.53
CA ILE A 234 -11.93 0.39 13.82
C ILE A 234 -13.15 1.21 13.39
N LEU A 235 -13.58 0.99 12.15
CA LEU A 235 -14.74 1.64 11.52
C LEU A 235 -15.63 0.58 10.87
N GLU A 236 -16.90 0.89 10.71
CA GLU A 236 -17.82 0.08 9.93
C GLU A 236 -17.96 0.63 8.51
N ILE A 237 -17.80 -0.22 7.50
CA ILE A 237 -17.99 0.12 6.09
C ILE A 237 -18.90 -0.89 5.40
N ASP A 238 -19.49 -0.49 4.27
CA ASP A 238 -20.16 -1.41 3.34
C ASP A 238 -19.28 -1.64 2.11
N PRO A 239 -18.55 -2.76 2.00
CA PRO A 239 -17.66 -2.99 0.87
C PRO A 239 -18.37 -3.03 -0.49
N ARG A 240 -19.72 -3.21 -0.51
CA ARG A 240 -20.52 -3.19 -1.75
C ARG A 240 -20.53 -1.82 -2.43
N GLU A 241 -20.27 -0.74 -1.69
CA GLU A 241 -20.15 0.61 -2.26
C GLU A 241 -19.02 0.69 -3.30
N ALA A 242 -17.92 -0.04 -3.08
CA ALA A 242 -16.80 -0.11 -4.01
C ALA A 242 -17.18 -0.76 -5.37
N ARG A 243 -18.27 -1.52 -5.43
CA ARG A 243 -18.73 -2.19 -6.66
C ARG A 243 -19.46 -1.26 -7.61
N LYS A 244 -19.89 -0.09 -7.13
CA LYS A 244 -20.56 0.94 -7.94
C LYS A 244 -19.52 1.77 -8.68
N LYS A 245 -19.20 1.42 -9.93
CA LYS A 245 -18.22 2.13 -10.76
C LYS A 245 -18.85 3.26 -11.59
N ALA A 246 -20.16 3.32 -11.69
CA ALA A 246 -20.87 4.42 -12.32
C ALA A 246 -20.76 5.72 -11.50
N VAL A 247 -20.42 6.81 -12.18
CA VAL A 247 -20.39 8.17 -11.62
C VAL A 247 -21.79 8.81 -11.71
N ASN A 248 -22.47 8.56 -12.82
CA ASN A 248 -23.82 9.00 -13.10
C ASN A 248 -24.50 8.02 -14.07
N ARG A 249 -25.72 8.35 -14.55
CA ARG A 249 -26.48 7.47 -15.46
C ARG A 249 -25.80 7.18 -16.82
N HIS A 250 -24.83 8.00 -17.21
CA HIS A 250 -24.17 7.91 -18.52
C HIS A 250 -22.70 7.52 -18.44
N ASN A 251 -22.04 7.69 -17.28
CA ASN A 251 -20.61 7.46 -17.14
C ASN A 251 -20.30 6.37 -16.11
N ASP A 252 -19.52 5.40 -16.56
CA ASP A 252 -18.95 4.33 -15.74
C ASP A 252 -17.44 4.35 -15.92
N LEU A 253 -16.71 4.55 -14.81
CA LEU A 253 -15.24 4.73 -14.83
C LEU A 253 -14.49 3.55 -15.46
N PHE A 254 -15.07 2.36 -15.49
CA PHE A 254 -14.39 1.19 -16.03
C PHE A 254 -14.82 0.89 -17.47
N LYS A 255 -16.09 1.07 -17.80
CA LYS A 255 -16.64 0.83 -19.15
C LYS A 255 -16.20 1.90 -20.14
N ASP A 256 -16.06 3.16 -19.67
CA ASP A 256 -15.73 4.31 -20.52
C ASP A 256 -14.21 4.44 -20.78
N ARG A 257 -13.40 3.49 -20.26
CA ARG A 257 -11.96 3.51 -20.49
C ARG A 257 -11.62 3.31 -21.97
N ARG A 258 -10.80 4.19 -22.49
CA ARG A 258 -10.29 4.15 -23.87
C ARG A 258 -8.96 3.38 -23.90
N ILE A 259 -9.02 2.07 -23.71
CA ILE A 259 -7.83 1.19 -23.66
C ILE A 259 -6.99 1.24 -24.93
N ASP A 260 -7.60 1.59 -26.04
CA ASP A 260 -6.96 1.85 -27.34
C ASP A 260 -5.96 3.01 -27.31
N LEU A 261 -6.08 3.92 -26.32
CA LEU A 261 -5.20 5.10 -26.15
C LEU A 261 -4.12 4.90 -25.09
N TYR A 262 -4.05 3.76 -24.41
CA TYR A 262 -3.20 3.57 -23.23
C TYR A 262 -1.99 2.67 -23.47
N ALA A 263 -1.60 2.47 -24.73
CA ALA A 263 -0.47 1.60 -25.08
C ALA A 263 0.84 2.01 -24.39
N GLU A 264 1.05 3.30 -24.15
CA GLU A 264 2.24 3.85 -23.52
C GLU A 264 2.40 3.41 -22.07
N LEU A 265 1.30 3.07 -21.37
CA LEU A 265 1.36 2.57 -19.99
C LEU A 265 2.10 1.23 -19.86
N VAL A 266 2.14 0.45 -20.93
CA VAL A 266 2.81 -0.87 -20.96
C VAL A 266 4.03 -0.87 -21.89
N ASN A 267 4.33 0.26 -22.52
CA ASN A 267 5.47 0.39 -23.39
C ASN A 267 6.74 0.69 -22.56
N PRO A 268 7.78 -0.18 -22.60
CA PRO A 268 9.01 0.04 -21.83
C PRO A 268 9.87 1.19 -22.36
N HIS A 269 9.57 1.72 -23.53
CA HIS A 269 10.34 2.81 -24.15
C HIS A 269 9.67 4.17 -23.88
N PRO A 270 10.44 5.19 -23.45
CA PRO A 270 9.91 6.54 -23.34
C PRO A 270 9.45 7.04 -24.72
N ALA A 271 8.30 7.71 -24.74
CA ALA A 271 7.78 8.31 -25.95
C ALA A 271 8.85 9.24 -26.58
N LYS A 272 9.11 9.09 -27.89
CA LYS A 272 9.95 10.04 -28.60
C LYS A 272 9.30 11.42 -28.51
N PRO A 273 10.07 12.51 -28.25
CA PRO A 273 9.51 13.84 -28.17
C PRO A 273 8.73 14.16 -29.44
N GLN A 274 7.47 14.57 -29.32
CA GLN A 274 6.68 15.00 -30.45
C GLN A 274 7.39 16.16 -31.15
N ARG A 275 7.43 16.13 -32.49
CA ARG A 275 8.00 17.22 -33.28
C ARG A 275 7.34 18.53 -32.89
N ARG A 276 8.10 19.52 -32.44
CA ARG A 276 7.58 20.87 -32.22
C ARG A 276 6.90 21.34 -33.49
N PHE A 277 5.65 21.74 -33.41
CA PHE A 277 5.01 22.50 -34.49
C PHE A 277 5.75 23.81 -34.62
N THR A 278 6.71 23.88 -35.55
CA THR A 278 7.28 25.13 -35.98
C THR A 278 6.20 25.86 -36.77
N LYS A 279 5.63 26.93 -36.21
CA LYS A 279 4.78 27.84 -36.99
C LYS A 279 5.57 28.28 -38.23
N ALA A 280 5.08 27.92 -39.40
CA ALA A 280 5.64 28.41 -40.65
C ALA A 280 5.64 29.95 -40.61
N ARG A 281 6.85 30.55 -40.60
CA ARG A 281 6.97 31.98 -40.79
C ARG A 281 6.40 32.29 -42.19
N LYS A 282 5.26 32.98 -42.23
CA LYS A 282 4.76 33.61 -43.46
C LYS A 282 5.88 34.52 -43.97
N ARG A 283 6.48 34.16 -45.08
CA ARG A 283 7.34 35.07 -45.83
C ARG A 283 6.45 36.22 -46.31
N SER A 284 6.65 37.40 -45.78
CA SER A 284 6.11 38.63 -46.32
C SER A 284 6.75 38.86 -47.70
N SER A 285 5.96 38.82 -48.75
CA SER A 285 6.37 39.21 -50.08
C SER A 285 6.69 40.71 -50.10
N PRO A 286 7.76 41.19 -50.71
CA PRO A 286 8.00 42.60 -50.85
C PRO A 286 6.99 43.21 -51.83
N LEU A 287 6.44 44.36 -51.46
CA LEU A 287 5.59 45.18 -52.32
C LEU A 287 6.39 45.70 -53.55
N PRO A 288 5.78 45.76 -54.74
CA PRO A 288 6.44 46.35 -55.89
C PRO A 288 6.53 47.85 -55.71
N ARG A 289 7.72 48.41 -55.94
CA ARG A 289 7.96 49.89 -56.03
C ARG A 289 7.41 50.37 -57.35
N SER A 290 6.52 51.37 -57.29
CA SER A 290 6.16 52.27 -58.38
C SER A 290 7.11 53.44 -58.46
#